data_f594a81c6bbda2207121c549fe4b5902
#
_entry.id   f594a81c6bbda2207121c549fe4b5902
#
_cell.length_a   1.000
_cell.length_b   1.000
_cell.length_c   1.000
_cell.angle_alpha   90.00
_cell.angle_beta   90.00
_cell.angle_gamma   90.00
#
_symmetry.space_group_name_H-M   'P 1'
#
loop_
_entity.id
_entity.type
_entity.pdbx_description
1 polymer ?
#
loop_
_entity_poly.entity_id
_entity_poly.type
_entity_poly.pdbx_seq_one_letter_code
_entity_poly.pdbx_strand_id
1 'polypeptide(L)'
;MENTDSVADNNVAEPFDAFLWANEVDEIKNNVSAELFLFNKNYTPYKIKYSDKLTGAVKSMFMQEAVHYIIEEADKGLECREYERADGEEKVIYRTSLSKVGRAETLIHLIEKEYKDIDYFSENEYDFKKVKGIIAKFTYPGEDGMKTFYIAKLISASAALKGATSWEINGESFEPFSAEIALKMPEDNQVAIVDGTIIVFNQAKFENLFQYDYKSQVIAEAKARELTEKYKLSFAEGLTLDSLLADKKPILKKVQAMDIAEEMPQDKLLDYADEMQLELMTDDDGSIIIMDDKDLTMFVNLLNEDYYISPVNGKRYEIKSKKLLGEPDGEPPRG
;
A
#
# COMPACT_ATOMS: atom_id res chain seq x y z
N MET A 1 -39.79 -6.69 -18.06
CA MET A 1 -38.34 -6.49 -18.00
C MET A 1 -38.08 -6.05 -16.56
N GLU A 2 -37.88 -7.03 -15.70
CA GLU A 2 -37.56 -6.81 -14.29
C GLU A 2 -36.04 -6.58 -14.18
N ASN A 3 -35.69 -5.38 -13.76
CA ASN A 3 -34.32 -5.06 -13.32
C ASN A 3 -34.07 -5.84 -12.03
N THR A 4 -33.36 -6.94 -12.12
CA THR A 4 -32.69 -7.55 -10.98
C THR A 4 -31.37 -6.79 -10.75
N ASP A 5 -31.46 -5.62 -10.12
CA ASP A 5 -30.33 -5.05 -9.42
C ASP A 5 -29.93 -6.05 -8.32
N SER A 6 -28.83 -6.74 -8.53
CA SER A 6 -28.19 -7.54 -7.51
C SER A 6 -27.80 -6.60 -6.38
N VAL A 7 -28.60 -6.61 -5.32
CA VAL A 7 -28.20 -6.06 -4.03
C VAL A 7 -26.95 -6.85 -3.64
N ALA A 8 -25.78 -6.22 -3.82
CA ALA A 8 -24.54 -6.75 -3.28
C ALA A 8 -24.77 -6.93 -1.77
N ASP A 9 -24.56 -8.15 -1.32
CA ASP A 9 -24.76 -8.55 0.07
C ASP A 9 -23.80 -7.70 0.93
N ASN A 10 -24.34 -6.64 1.54
CA ASN A 10 -23.60 -5.67 2.35
C ASN A 10 -23.32 -6.24 3.75
N ASN A 11 -23.08 -7.55 3.84
CA ASN A 11 -22.85 -8.18 5.11
C ASN A 11 -21.44 -7.82 5.63
N VAL A 12 -21.39 -6.85 6.54
CA VAL A 12 -20.19 -6.43 7.25
C VAL A 12 -19.61 -7.58 8.09
N ALA A 13 -20.44 -8.56 8.45
CA ALA A 13 -20.06 -9.67 9.32
C ALA A 13 -19.03 -10.61 8.67
N GLU A 14 -19.16 -10.96 7.38
CA GLU A 14 -18.31 -12.00 6.77
C GLU A 14 -16.79 -11.82 6.98
N PRO A 15 -16.16 -10.68 6.73
CA PRO A 15 -14.73 -10.50 6.98
C PRO A 15 -14.40 -10.39 8.47
N PHE A 16 -15.41 -10.18 9.33
CA PHE A 16 -15.26 -9.98 10.77
C PHE A 16 -15.73 -11.17 11.61
N ASP A 17 -16.36 -12.17 11.01
CA ASP A 17 -16.80 -13.36 11.75
C ASP A 17 -15.64 -13.99 12.53
N ALA A 18 -14.45 -13.96 11.96
CA ALA A 18 -13.22 -14.36 12.62
C ALA A 18 -12.90 -13.53 13.88
N PHE A 19 -13.17 -12.22 13.84
CA PHE A 19 -12.98 -11.30 14.96
C PHE A 19 -14.05 -11.48 16.03
N LEU A 20 -15.30 -11.60 15.60
CA LEU A 20 -16.45 -11.81 16.48
C LEU A 20 -16.29 -13.13 17.21
N TRP A 21 -15.96 -14.17 16.47
CA TRP A 21 -15.75 -15.50 17.00
C TRP A 21 -14.58 -15.58 18.01
N ALA A 22 -13.45 -14.90 17.73
CA ALA A 22 -12.32 -14.81 18.64
C ALA A 22 -12.63 -14.07 19.97
N ASN A 23 -13.72 -13.31 20.03
CA ASN A 23 -14.12 -12.58 21.24
C ASN A 23 -15.28 -13.20 22.00
N GLU A 24 -16.15 -13.95 21.35
CA GLU A 24 -17.33 -14.55 21.98
C GLU A 24 -16.98 -15.82 22.78
N VAL A 25 -15.94 -16.52 22.40
CA VAL A 25 -15.56 -17.78 23.04
C VAL A 25 -14.35 -17.56 23.93
N ASP A 26 -14.54 -17.60 25.25
CA ASP A 26 -13.48 -17.41 26.25
C ASP A 26 -12.28 -18.38 26.07
N GLU A 27 -12.51 -19.57 25.53
CA GLU A 27 -11.47 -20.53 25.16
C GLU A 27 -10.57 -20.01 24.05
N ILE A 28 -11.10 -19.23 23.11
CA ILE A 28 -10.35 -18.69 21.99
C ILE A 28 -9.56 -17.46 22.39
N LYS A 29 -10.10 -16.59 23.25
CA LYS A 29 -9.34 -15.47 23.84
C LYS A 29 -8.01 -15.92 24.45
N ASN A 30 -8.02 -17.09 25.08
CA ASN A 30 -6.84 -17.67 25.70
C ASN A 30 -5.90 -18.33 24.69
N ASN A 31 -6.38 -18.75 23.52
CA ASN A 31 -5.63 -19.48 22.51
C ASN A 31 -5.15 -18.58 21.35
N VAL A 32 -5.53 -17.31 21.30
CA VAL A 32 -5.02 -16.35 20.30
C VAL A 32 -3.57 -15.99 20.64
N SER A 33 -2.66 -16.27 19.74
CA SER A 33 -1.30 -15.74 19.80
C SER A 33 -1.22 -14.37 19.16
N ALA A 34 -0.38 -13.51 19.69
CA ALA A 34 -0.12 -12.20 19.13
C ALA A 34 1.38 -11.99 18.91
N GLU A 35 1.75 -11.50 17.76
CA GLU A 35 3.13 -11.14 17.40
C GLU A 35 3.13 -9.68 16.93
N LEU A 36 4.12 -8.91 17.35
CA LEU A 36 4.24 -7.50 17.00
C LEU A 36 5.45 -7.27 16.11
N PHE A 37 5.23 -6.43 15.10
CA PHE A 37 6.28 -5.98 14.20
C PHE A 37 6.22 -4.44 14.09
N LEU A 38 7.36 -3.79 14.25
CA LEU A 38 7.56 -2.43 13.72
C LEU A 38 7.92 -2.54 12.25
N PHE A 39 7.55 -1.57 11.45
CA PHE A 39 8.03 -1.47 10.09
C PHE A 39 8.48 -0.06 9.75
N ASN A 40 9.48 0.05 8.90
CA ASN A 40 10.06 1.30 8.48
C ASN A 40 9.33 1.91 7.26
N LYS A 41 9.83 3.03 6.76
CA LYS A 41 9.27 3.73 5.58
C LYS A 41 9.41 2.93 4.27
N ASN A 42 10.27 1.92 4.25
CA ASN A 42 10.44 0.99 3.12
C ASN A 42 9.64 -0.31 3.30
N TYR A 43 8.78 -0.37 4.33
CA TYR A 43 7.95 -1.52 4.68
C TYR A 43 8.73 -2.77 5.10
N THR A 44 10.00 -2.62 5.48
CA THR A 44 10.77 -3.70 6.08
C THR A 44 10.29 -3.94 7.52
N PRO A 45 9.80 -5.14 7.87
CA PRO A 45 9.35 -5.47 9.21
C PRO A 45 10.52 -5.80 10.15
N TYR A 46 10.33 -5.54 11.45
CA TYR A 46 11.20 -5.92 12.55
C TYR A 46 10.38 -6.50 13.68
N LYS A 47 10.71 -7.69 14.19
CA LYS A 47 10.04 -8.30 15.33
C LYS A 47 10.24 -7.48 16.61
N ILE A 48 9.22 -7.41 17.43
CA ILE A 48 9.30 -6.82 18.77
C ILE A 48 9.28 -7.93 19.80
N LYS A 49 10.28 -7.95 20.69
CA LYS A 49 10.21 -8.74 21.92
C LYS A 49 9.45 -7.96 22.98
N TYR A 50 8.45 -8.54 23.56
CA TYR A 50 7.73 -7.98 24.69
C TYR A 50 7.58 -9.04 25.79
N SER A 51 7.46 -8.57 27.05
CA SER A 51 7.34 -9.46 28.19
C SER A 51 5.95 -10.10 28.26
N ASP A 52 5.84 -11.26 28.89
CA ASP A 52 4.57 -11.95 29.10
C ASP A 52 3.50 -11.08 29.78
N LYS A 53 3.96 -10.12 30.62
CA LYS A 53 3.09 -9.15 31.27
C LYS A 53 2.35 -8.22 30.29
N LEU A 54 2.95 -7.98 29.10
CA LEU A 54 2.34 -7.12 28.06
C LEU A 54 1.43 -7.90 27.12
N THR A 55 1.46 -9.24 27.14
CA THR A 55 0.66 -10.04 26.20
C THR A 55 -0.83 -9.73 26.28
N GLY A 56 -1.40 -9.65 27.49
CA GLY A 56 -2.79 -9.27 27.67
C GLY A 56 -3.10 -7.84 27.26
N ALA A 57 -2.19 -6.88 27.56
CA ALA A 57 -2.34 -5.49 27.17
C ALA A 57 -2.24 -5.32 25.64
N VAL A 58 -1.34 -6.03 24.97
CA VAL A 58 -1.22 -6.03 23.51
C VAL A 58 -2.50 -6.54 22.86
N LYS A 59 -3.00 -7.69 23.30
CA LYS A 59 -4.28 -8.25 22.81
C LYS A 59 -5.41 -7.24 23.01
N SER A 60 -5.54 -6.71 24.23
CA SER A 60 -6.58 -5.72 24.56
C SER A 60 -6.49 -4.47 23.66
N MET A 61 -5.32 -3.89 23.53
CA MET A 61 -5.11 -2.65 22.80
C MET A 61 -5.41 -2.75 21.29
N PHE A 62 -5.21 -3.91 20.68
CA PHE A 62 -5.49 -4.09 19.27
C PHE A 62 -6.85 -4.72 19.00
N MET A 63 -7.29 -5.67 19.83
CA MET A 63 -8.52 -6.42 19.57
C MET A 63 -9.76 -5.72 20.09
N GLN A 64 -9.77 -5.17 21.31
CA GLN A 64 -10.99 -4.61 21.90
C GLN A 64 -11.57 -3.46 21.10
N GLU A 65 -10.73 -2.60 20.57
CA GLU A 65 -11.20 -1.46 19.78
C GLU A 65 -11.75 -1.89 18.43
N ALA A 66 -11.11 -2.87 17.76
CA ALA A 66 -11.65 -3.41 16.52
C ALA A 66 -13.01 -4.05 16.73
N VAL A 67 -13.15 -4.81 17.82
CA VAL A 67 -14.42 -5.45 18.21
C VAL A 67 -15.49 -4.43 18.57
N HIS A 68 -15.15 -3.43 19.37
CA HIS A 68 -16.07 -2.34 19.73
C HIS A 68 -16.59 -1.64 18.46
N TYR A 69 -15.72 -1.27 17.54
CA TYR A 69 -16.12 -0.64 16.29
C TYR A 69 -17.00 -1.54 15.43
N ILE A 70 -16.71 -2.83 15.38
CA ILE A 70 -17.43 -3.76 14.49
C ILE A 70 -18.75 -4.19 15.10
N ILE A 71 -18.79 -4.56 16.39
CA ILE A 71 -20.00 -5.08 17.04
C ILE A 71 -20.96 -3.94 17.37
N GLU A 72 -20.49 -2.90 18.05
CA GLU A 72 -21.38 -1.84 18.50
C GLU A 72 -21.87 -0.95 17.35
N GLU A 73 -21.07 -0.77 16.31
CA GLU A 73 -21.46 0.04 15.17
C GLU A 73 -22.23 -0.77 14.10
N ALA A 74 -22.01 -2.09 13.96
CA ALA A 74 -22.84 -2.94 13.11
C ALA A 74 -24.31 -2.95 13.62
N ASP A 75 -24.51 -3.02 14.93
CA ASP A 75 -25.83 -2.91 15.53
C ASP A 75 -26.51 -1.53 15.29
N LYS A 76 -25.72 -0.50 15.00
CA LYS A 76 -26.18 0.85 14.67
C LYS A 76 -26.35 1.09 13.16
N GLY A 77 -26.19 0.06 12.33
CA GLY A 77 -26.31 0.15 10.87
C GLY A 77 -25.07 0.72 10.18
N LEU A 78 -23.88 0.38 10.67
CA LEU A 78 -22.63 0.70 10.02
C LEU A 78 -22.59 0.08 8.62
N GLU A 79 -22.37 0.88 7.61
CA GLU A 79 -22.28 0.42 6.23
C GLU A 79 -20.82 0.11 5.86
N CYS A 80 -20.57 -1.03 5.22
CA CYS A 80 -19.28 -1.38 4.65
C CYS A 80 -19.32 -1.18 3.14
N ARG A 81 -18.47 -0.30 2.61
CA ARG A 81 -18.39 0.01 1.18
C ARG A 81 -17.00 -0.32 0.64
N GLU A 82 -16.93 -0.56 -0.67
CA GLU A 82 -15.63 -0.56 -1.36
C GLU A 82 -14.94 0.78 -1.15
N TYR A 83 -13.59 0.73 -1.00
CA TYR A 83 -12.81 1.93 -0.77
C TYR A 83 -12.88 2.84 -1.99
N GLU A 84 -13.70 3.83 -1.87
CA GLU A 84 -13.70 4.99 -2.73
C GLU A 84 -13.36 6.17 -1.83
N ARG A 85 -12.62 7.16 -2.33
CA ARG A 85 -12.36 8.37 -1.54
C ARG A 85 -13.69 9.10 -1.36
N ALA A 86 -14.44 8.62 -0.39
CA ALA A 86 -15.74 9.14 -0.07
C ALA A 86 -15.61 10.45 0.67
N ASP A 87 -16.65 11.18 0.62
CA ASP A 87 -16.80 12.56 1.07
C ASP A 87 -16.92 12.70 2.60
N GLY A 88 -16.24 11.85 3.37
CA GLY A 88 -16.17 11.96 4.82
C GLY A 88 -17.49 11.64 5.52
N GLU A 89 -18.27 10.71 4.99
CA GLU A 89 -19.50 10.26 5.66
C GLU A 89 -19.15 9.60 7.00
N GLU A 90 -19.73 10.11 8.06
CA GLU A 90 -19.68 9.48 9.38
C GLU A 90 -20.40 8.14 9.31
N LYS A 91 -19.80 7.10 9.92
CA LYS A 91 -20.36 5.73 10.04
C LYS A 91 -20.22 4.82 8.81
N VAL A 92 -19.22 5.03 7.99
CA VAL A 92 -18.88 4.10 6.90
C VAL A 92 -17.51 3.49 7.17
N ILE A 93 -17.44 2.16 7.10
CA ILE A 93 -16.18 1.42 7.02
C ILE A 93 -15.92 1.11 5.54
N TYR A 94 -14.67 1.23 5.13
CA TYR A 94 -14.29 0.91 3.77
C TYR A 94 -13.50 -0.37 3.73
N ARG A 95 -13.64 -1.12 2.64
CA ARG A 95 -12.84 -2.30 2.34
C ARG A 95 -12.18 -2.18 0.98
N THR A 96 -11.02 -2.80 0.83
CA THR A 96 -10.34 -2.94 -0.45
C THR A 96 -9.53 -4.24 -0.48
N SER A 97 -9.21 -4.76 -1.65
CA SER A 97 -8.35 -5.94 -1.76
C SER A 97 -6.92 -5.61 -1.34
N LEU A 98 -6.26 -6.53 -0.62
CA LEU A 98 -4.84 -6.42 -0.26
C LEU A 98 -3.96 -6.26 -1.51
N SER A 99 -4.29 -6.95 -2.60
CA SER A 99 -3.56 -6.88 -3.87
C SER A 99 -3.61 -5.50 -4.55
N LYS A 100 -4.61 -4.67 -4.23
CA LYS A 100 -4.69 -3.28 -4.71
C LYS A 100 -3.77 -2.32 -3.94
N VAL A 101 -3.21 -2.75 -2.81
CA VAL A 101 -2.39 -1.93 -1.91
C VAL A 101 -1.00 -2.54 -1.80
N GLY A 102 -0.20 -2.43 -2.88
CA GLY A 102 1.06 -3.16 -3.04
C GLY A 102 2.02 -3.07 -1.84
N ARG A 103 2.02 -1.95 -1.11
CA ARG A 103 2.87 -1.80 0.09
C ARG A 103 2.36 -2.59 1.29
N ALA A 104 1.05 -2.71 1.45
CA ALA A 104 0.46 -3.57 2.46
C ALA A 104 0.71 -5.04 2.10
N GLU A 105 0.50 -5.40 0.84
CA GLU A 105 0.75 -6.74 0.33
C GLU A 105 2.20 -7.17 0.54
N THR A 106 3.17 -6.31 0.16
CA THR A 106 4.60 -6.57 0.40
C THR A 106 4.90 -6.78 1.88
N LEU A 107 4.37 -5.93 2.77
CA LEU A 107 4.59 -6.05 4.20
C LEU A 107 4.05 -7.38 4.75
N ILE A 108 2.83 -7.76 4.37
CA ILE A 108 2.21 -9.02 4.80
C ILE A 108 3.00 -10.21 4.25
N HIS A 109 3.38 -10.18 2.97
CA HIS A 109 4.18 -11.24 2.36
C HIS A 109 5.51 -11.46 3.09
N LEU A 110 6.24 -10.39 3.43
CA LEU A 110 7.48 -10.50 4.22
C LEU A 110 7.24 -11.10 5.60
N ILE A 111 6.17 -10.69 6.29
CA ILE A 111 5.81 -11.24 7.60
C ILE A 111 5.46 -12.73 7.52
N GLU A 112 4.80 -13.17 6.45
CA GLU A 112 4.37 -14.57 6.32
C GLU A 112 5.48 -15.49 5.81
N LYS A 113 6.13 -15.12 4.71
CA LYS A 113 7.09 -16.01 4.02
C LYS A 113 8.52 -15.92 4.55
N GLU A 114 8.95 -14.73 4.96
CA GLU A 114 10.31 -14.49 5.43
C GLU A 114 10.41 -14.41 6.96
N TYR A 115 9.38 -14.89 7.67
CA TYR A 115 9.28 -14.77 9.13
C TYR A 115 10.56 -15.13 9.89
N LYS A 116 11.26 -16.19 9.48
CA LYS A 116 12.48 -16.65 10.17
C LYS A 116 13.64 -15.67 10.03
N ASP A 117 13.68 -14.96 8.92
CA ASP A 117 14.76 -14.04 8.54
C ASP A 117 14.51 -12.61 8.99
N ILE A 118 13.31 -12.33 9.56
CA ILE A 118 12.99 -11.01 10.11
C ILE A 118 13.79 -10.77 11.40
N ASP A 119 14.60 -9.72 11.39
CA ASP A 119 15.39 -9.30 12.55
C ASP A 119 14.52 -8.75 13.69
N TYR A 120 15.05 -8.82 14.91
CA TYR A 120 14.44 -8.14 16.03
C TYR A 120 14.81 -6.66 16.03
N PHE A 121 13.84 -5.81 16.34
CA PHE A 121 14.10 -4.38 16.51
C PHE A 121 15.08 -4.14 17.65
N SER A 122 16.13 -3.40 17.35
CA SER A 122 17.14 -2.95 18.32
C SER A 122 17.35 -1.44 18.16
N GLU A 123 17.21 -0.69 19.25
CA GLU A 123 17.39 0.77 19.24
C GLU A 123 18.82 1.20 18.88
N ASN A 124 19.79 0.31 19.08
CA ASN A 124 21.19 0.56 18.75
C ASN A 124 21.48 0.41 17.25
N GLU A 125 20.65 -0.34 16.54
CA GLU A 125 20.86 -0.67 15.14
C GLU A 125 19.91 0.12 14.23
N TYR A 126 18.71 0.46 14.74
CA TYR A 126 17.66 1.07 13.94
C TYR A 126 17.21 2.43 14.50
N ASP A 127 17.20 3.45 13.64
CA ASP A 127 16.68 4.77 14.00
C ASP A 127 15.15 4.75 14.09
N PHE A 128 14.63 4.91 15.30
CA PHE A 128 13.19 4.96 15.55
C PHE A 128 12.46 6.05 14.72
N LYS A 129 13.14 7.12 14.31
CA LYS A 129 12.57 8.16 13.44
C LYS A 129 12.21 7.63 12.03
N LYS A 130 12.75 6.49 11.66
CA LYS A 130 12.43 5.81 10.39
C LYS A 130 11.26 4.85 10.51
N VAL A 131 10.79 4.57 11.74
CA VAL A 131 9.61 3.74 11.95
C VAL A 131 8.39 4.42 11.36
N LYS A 132 7.62 3.68 10.58
CA LYS A 132 6.40 4.13 9.92
C LYS A 132 5.16 3.71 10.70
N GLY A 133 5.17 2.47 11.17
CA GLY A 133 4.01 1.92 11.84
C GLY A 133 4.34 0.66 12.64
N ILE A 134 3.31 0.15 13.27
CA ILE A 134 3.31 -1.12 13.97
C ILE A 134 2.18 -1.98 13.42
N ILE A 135 2.44 -3.27 13.30
CA ILE A 135 1.46 -4.26 12.89
C ILE A 135 1.45 -5.40 13.90
N ALA A 136 0.28 -5.77 14.37
CA ALA A 136 0.04 -6.94 15.18
C ALA A 136 -0.50 -8.06 14.30
N LYS A 137 0.16 -9.22 14.32
CA LYS A 137 -0.30 -10.46 13.72
C LYS A 137 -0.97 -11.29 14.79
N PHE A 138 -2.23 -11.64 14.57
CA PHE A 138 -3.00 -12.53 15.43
C PHE A 138 -3.21 -13.87 14.75
N THR A 139 -2.96 -14.94 15.44
CA THR A 139 -3.18 -16.31 14.95
C THR A 139 -4.06 -17.05 15.94
N TYR A 140 -5.10 -17.70 15.45
CA TYR A 140 -6.09 -18.40 16.25
C TYR A 140 -6.56 -19.69 15.55
N PRO A 141 -7.03 -20.72 16.32
CA PRO A 141 -7.59 -21.93 15.76
C PRO A 141 -8.95 -21.64 15.11
N GLY A 142 -9.09 -21.91 13.81
CA GLY A 142 -10.35 -21.91 13.08
C GLY A 142 -10.84 -23.32 12.78
N GLU A 143 -12.00 -23.46 12.16
CA GLU A 143 -12.59 -24.77 11.83
C GLU A 143 -11.69 -25.58 10.89
N ASP A 144 -11.07 -24.92 9.90
CA ASP A 144 -10.23 -25.55 8.86
C ASP A 144 -8.73 -25.43 9.13
N GLY A 145 -8.31 -25.08 10.36
CA GLY A 145 -6.91 -24.89 10.73
C GLY A 145 -6.63 -23.53 11.37
N MET A 146 -5.34 -23.16 11.43
CA MET A 146 -4.95 -21.88 12.00
C MET A 146 -5.28 -20.74 11.04
N LYS A 147 -6.00 -19.75 11.53
CA LYS A 147 -6.33 -18.51 10.81
C LYS A 147 -5.50 -17.36 11.33
N THR A 148 -5.28 -16.38 10.46
CA THR A 148 -4.46 -15.20 10.78
C THR A 148 -5.16 -13.93 10.32
N PHE A 149 -5.08 -12.89 11.14
CA PHE A 149 -5.43 -11.53 10.77
C PHE A 149 -4.39 -10.53 11.31
N TYR A 150 -4.44 -9.33 10.78
CA TYR A 150 -3.50 -8.27 11.15
C TYR A 150 -4.23 -6.99 11.51
N ILE A 151 -3.67 -6.23 12.48
CA ILE A 151 -4.10 -4.87 12.77
C ILE A 151 -2.90 -3.96 12.70
N ALA A 152 -2.99 -2.92 11.87
CA ALA A 152 -1.90 -1.98 11.65
C ALA A 152 -2.25 -0.57 12.14
N LYS A 153 -1.25 0.07 12.75
CA LYS A 153 -1.34 1.45 13.27
C LYS A 153 -0.17 2.28 12.80
N LEU A 154 -0.43 3.49 12.34
CA LEU A 154 0.58 4.49 12.00
C LEU A 154 1.22 5.02 13.29
N ILE A 155 2.54 5.04 13.34
CA ILE A 155 3.28 5.65 14.44
C ILE A 155 3.78 7.04 14.00
N SER A 156 3.46 8.06 14.78
CA SER A 156 4.02 9.39 14.54
C SER A 156 5.47 9.47 15.01
N ALA A 157 6.29 10.28 14.33
CA ALA A 157 7.67 10.51 14.75
C ALA A 157 7.79 11.10 16.19
N SER A 158 6.72 11.74 16.67
CA SER A 158 6.62 12.28 18.04
C SER A 158 6.17 11.23 19.06
N ALA A 159 5.85 10.01 18.65
CA ALA A 159 5.44 8.94 19.57
C ALA A 159 6.60 8.40 20.41
N ALA A 160 7.86 8.60 19.97
CA ALA A 160 9.02 8.25 20.77
C ALA A 160 9.37 9.38 21.74
N LEU A 161 9.12 9.15 23.01
CA LEU A 161 9.56 10.05 24.09
C LEU A 161 10.99 9.69 24.46
N LYS A 162 11.92 10.64 24.29
CA LYS A 162 13.33 10.47 24.66
C LYS A 162 13.69 11.30 25.88
N GLY A 163 14.37 10.67 26.85
CA GLY A 163 15.15 11.33 27.88
C GLY A 163 14.36 11.98 29.01
N ALA A 164 15.07 12.68 29.85
CA ALA A 164 14.71 13.18 31.18
C ALA A 164 13.57 14.23 31.26
N THR A 165 12.88 14.50 30.17
CA THR A 165 11.74 15.43 30.15
C THR A 165 10.38 14.73 30.32
N SER A 166 10.36 13.41 30.37
CA SER A 166 9.13 12.63 30.57
C SER A 166 8.99 12.26 32.04
N TRP A 167 7.81 12.49 32.58
CA TRP A 167 7.46 12.18 33.95
C TRP A 167 6.36 11.16 33.97
N GLU A 168 6.45 10.16 34.84
CA GLU A 168 5.33 9.28 35.15
C GLU A 168 4.64 9.76 36.42
N ILE A 169 3.33 9.59 36.48
CA ILE A 169 2.55 9.93 37.67
C ILE A 169 2.29 8.61 38.40
N ASN A 170 2.85 8.49 39.58
CA ASN A 170 2.67 7.34 40.44
C ASN A 170 1.92 7.78 41.74
N GLY A 171 0.61 7.61 41.73
CA GLY A 171 -0.26 8.13 42.77
C GLY A 171 -0.28 9.66 42.79
N GLU A 172 0.24 10.27 43.87
CA GLU A 172 0.33 11.73 44.04
C GLU A 172 1.75 12.28 43.68
N SER A 173 2.69 11.41 43.31
CA SER A 173 4.09 11.78 43.01
C SER A 173 4.35 11.80 41.52
N PHE A 174 5.17 12.75 41.08
CA PHE A 174 5.76 12.81 39.75
C PHE A 174 7.16 12.25 39.83
N GLU A 175 7.44 11.20 39.09
CA GLU A 175 8.74 10.56 39.03
C GLU A 175 9.36 10.70 37.63
N PRO A 176 10.70 10.81 37.52
CA PRO A 176 11.34 10.79 36.23
C PRO A 176 11.04 9.46 35.50
N PHE A 177 10.64 9.52 34.24
CA PHE A 177 10.45 8.32 33.44
C PHE A 177 11.80 7.60 33.28
N SER A 178 11.88 6.37 33.74
CA SER A 178 13.15 5.64 33.88
C SER A 178 13.64 4.98 32.58
N ALA A 179 12.82 4.95 31.55
CA ALA A 179 13.19 4.35 30.26
C ALA A 179 13.86 5.39 29.34
N GLU A 180 14.93 4.99 28.65
CA GLU A 180 15.60 5.85 27.67
C GLU A 180 14.68 6.24 26.52
N ILE A 181 13.78 5.33 26.11
CA ILE A 181 12.78 5.54 25.08
C ILE A 181 11.44 4.95 25.52
N ALA A 182 10.38 5.74 25.45
CA ALA A 182 9.01 5.26 25.57
C ALA A 182 8.27 5.39 24.25
N LEU A 183 7.51 4.38 23.87
CA LEU A 183 6.67 4.41 22.70
C LEU A 183 5.22 4.69 23.12
N LYS A 184 4.70 5.86 22.72
CA LYS A 184 3.28 6.14 22.85
C LYS A 184 2.53 5.45 21.72
N MET A 185 1.73 4.45 22.07
CA MET A 185 0.90 3.73 21.11
C MET A 185 -0.34 4.55 20.75
N PRO A 186 -0.73 4.59 19.45
CA PRO A 186 -2.02 5.15 19.06
C PRO A 186 -3.17 4.35 19.69
N GLU A 187 -4.16 5.05 20.22
CA GLU A 187 -5.34 4.42 20.86
C GLU A 187 -6.23 3.79 19.79
N ASP A 188 -6.44 4.47 18.66
CA ASP A 188 -7.36 4.07 17.60
C ASP A 188 -6.79 2.98 16.67
N ASN A 189 -7.61 2.01 16.31
CA ASN A 189 -7.33 1.11 15.20
C ASN A 189 -7.56 1.85 13.89
N GLN A 190 -6.69 1.61 12.93
CA GLN A 190 -6.69 2.37 11.69
C GLN A 190 -6.99 1.46 10.50
N VAL A 191 -6.44 0.24 10.53
CA VAL A 191 -6.54 -0.73 9.46
C VAL A 191 -6.53 -2.14 10.04
N ALA A 192 -7.42 -3.01 9.57
CA ALA A 192 -7.33 -4.45 9.75
C ALA A 192 -7.13 -5.14 8.39
N ILE A 193 -6.50 -6.31 8.40
CA ILE A 193 -6.29 -7.13 7.20
C ILE A 193 -6.71 -8.55 7.54
N VAL A 194 -7.68 -9.07 6.82
CA VAL A 194 -8.29 -10.39 7.04
C VAL A 194 -8.56 -11.02 5.68
N ASP A 195 -8.10 -12.24 5.47
CA ASP A 195 -8.38 -13.06 4.25
C ASP A 195 -8.19 -12.28 2.93
N GLY A 196 -7.08 -11.55 2.82
CA GLY A 196 -6.77 -10.76 1.62
C GLY A 196 -7.59 -9.49 1.45
N THR A 197 -8.42 -9.13 2.43
CA THR A 197 -9.19 -7.89 2.46
C THR A 197 -8.61 -6.92 3.48
N ILE A 198 -8.40 -5.68 3.07
CA ILE A 198 -8.06 -4.57 3.96
C ILE A 198 -9.34 -3.87 4.37
N ILE A 199 -9.51 -3.66 5.66
CA ILE A 199 -10.60 -2.94 6.27
C ILE A 199 -10.07 -1.63 6.82
N VAL A 200 -10.64 -0.51 6.38
CA VAL A 200 -10.17 0.82 6.68
C VAL A 200 -11.10 1.50 7.65
N PHE A 201 -10.65 1.68 8.88
CA PHE A 201 -11.37 2.42 9.94
C PHE A 201 -11.09 3.92 9.87
N ASN A 202 -9.91 4.32 9.38
CA ASN A 202 -9.51 5.72 9.26
C ASN A 202 -8.78 5.95 7.93
N GLN A 203 -9.46 6.59 6.98
CA GLN A 203 -8.97 6.83 5.63
C GLN A 203 -7.64 7.58 5.59
N ALA A 204 -7.54 8.71 6.28
CA ALA A 204 -6.33 9.55 6.23
C ALA A 204 -5.11 8.82 6.80
N LYS A 205 -5.32 8.01 7.84
CA LYS A 205 -4.25 7.20 8.43
C LYS A 205 -3.90 6.00 7.56
N PHE A 206 -4.89 5.35 6.92
CA PHE A 206 -4.66 4.29 5.94
C PHE A 206 -3.84 4.78 4.75
N GLU A 207 -4.27 5.88 4.11
CA GLU A 207 -3.56 6.48 2.98
C GLU A 207 -2.11 6.85 3.37
N ASN A 208 -1.92 7.41 4.56
CA ASN A 208 -0.59 7.71 5.07
C ASN A 208 0.21 6.44 5.39
N LEU A 209 -0.40 5.47 6.09
CA LEU A 209 0.26 4.24 6.54
C LEU A 209 0.86 3.46 5.36
N PHE A 210 0.07 3.26 4.31
CA PHE A 210 0.49 2.52 3.11
C PHE A 210 0.84 3.41 1.91
N GLN A 211 0.85 4.74 2.09
CA GLN A 211 1.05 5.71 1.01
C GLN A 211 0.09 5.47 -0.17
N TYR A 212 -1.11 4.99 0.15
CA TYR A 212 -2.15 4.72 -0.83
C TYR A 212 -2.79 6.03 -1.28
N ASP A 213 -2.79 6.26 -2.59
CA ASP A 213 -3.38 7.45 -3.22
C ASP A 213 -4.48 6.99 -4.17
N TYR A 214 -5.70 6.97 -3.68
CA TYR A 214 -6.86 6.52 -4.44
C TYR A 214 -7.01 7.22 -5.80
N LYS A 215 -6.76 8.52 -5.87
CA LYS A 215 -6.85 9.26 -7.15
C LYS A 215 -5.81 8.77 -8.14
N SER A 216 -4.58 8.58 -7.68
CA SER A 216 -3.53 8.00 -8.52
C SER A 216 -3.87 6.58 -8.94
N GLN A 217 -4.49 5.78 -8.08
CA GLN A 217 -4.91 4.42 -8.40
C GLN A 217 -5.96 4.41 -9.51
N VAL A 218 -7.03 5.18 -9.39
CA VAL A 218 -8.09 5.26 -10.43
C VAL A 218 -7.53 5.71 -11.77
N ILE A 219 -6.62 6.70 -11.77
CA ILE A 219 -5.97 7.15 -13.00
C ILE A 219 -5.07 6.04 -13.56
N ALA A 220 -4.33 5.34 -12.71
CA ALA A 220 -3.45 4.25 -13.12
C ALA A 220 -4.24 3.09 -13.74
N GLU A 221 -5.35 2.68 -13.14
CA GLU A 221 -6.24 1.64 -13.68
C GLU A 221 -6.80 2.02 -15.05
N ALA A 222 -7.28 3.26 -15.21
CA ALA A 222 -7.78 3.75 -16.49
C ALA A 222 -6.69 3.74 -17.58
N LYS A 223 -5.51 4.30 -17.25
CA LYS A 223 -4.39 4.38 -18.18
C LYS A 223 -3.74 3.02 -18.47
N ALA A 224 -3.70 2.12 -17.49
CA ALA A 224 -3.26 0.74 -17.72
C ALA A 224 -4.16 0.04 -18.75
N ARG A 225 -5.47 0.23 -18.66
CA ARG A 225 -6.41 -0.31 -19.65
C ARG A 225 -6.15 0.25 -21.05
N GLU A 226 -6.05 1.58 -21.20
CA GLU A 226 -5.74 2.22 -22.48
C GLU A 226 -4.43 1.67 -23.09
N LEU A 227 -3.39 1.50 -22.28
CA LEU A 227 -2.10 0.98 -22.74
C LEU A 227 -2.19 -0.49 -23.14
N THR A 228 -2.87 -1.35 -22.38
CA THR A 228 -3.01 -2.76 -22.69
C THR A 228 -3.95 -3.04 -23.85
N GLU A 229 -4.87 -2.14 -24.18
CA GLU A 229 -5.69 -2.20 -25.39
C GLU A 229 -4.86 -1.92 -26.65
N LYS A 230 -3.83 -1.06 -26.54
CA LYS A 230 -3.00 -0.66 -27.68
C LYS A 230 -1.73 -1.48 -27.85
N TYR A 231 -1.08 -1.85 -26.74
CA TYR A 231 0.19 -2.56 -26.73
C TYR A 231 0.05 -3.95 -26.13
N LYS A 232 0.73 -4.93 -26.73
CA LYS A 232 0.87 -6.25 -26.13
C LYS A 232 1.95 -6.17 -25.05
N LEU A 233 1.53 -6.28 -23.79
CA LEU A 233 2.41 -6.21 -22.63
C LEU A 233 2.38 -7.52 -21.85
N SER A 234 3.52 -7.98 -21.39
CA SER A 234 3.65 -9.10 -20.47
C SER A 234 4.42 -8.68 -19.23
N PHE A 235 4.08 -9.27 -18.08
CA PHE A 235 4.59 -8.80 -16.78
C PHE A 235 5.21 -9.97 -16.03
N ALA A 236 6.20 -9.65 -15.17
CA ALA A 236 6.70 -10.63 -14.21
C ALA A 236 5.60 -11.08 -13.24
N GLU A 237 5.75 -12.27 -12.66
CA GLU A 237 4.77 -12.84 -11.74
C GLU A 237 4.46 -11.88 -10.59
N GLY A 238 3.18 -11.62 -10.36
CA GLY A 238 2.70 -10.72 -9.30
C GLY A 238 2.75 -9.23 -9.62
N LEU A 239 3.22 -8.81 -10.82
CA LEU A 239 3.19 -7.42 -11.26
C LEU A 239 1.98 -7.15 -12.16
N THR A 240 1.38 -5.97 -11.99
CA THR A 240 0.34 -5.44 -12.87
C THR A 240 0.68 -4.02 -13.31
N LEU A 241 0.24 -3.60 -14.49
CA LEU A 241 0.56 -2.28 -15.03
C LEU A 241 0.01 -1.15 -14.17
N ASP A 242 -1.22 -1.30 -13.67
CA ASP A 242 -1.86 -0.32 -12.80
C ASP A 242 -1.11 -0.14 -11.48
N SER A 243 -0.65 -1.22 -10.85
CA SER A 243 0.15 -1.14 -9.61
C SER A 243 1.48 -0.43 -9.84
N LEU A 244 2.19 -0.76 -10.92
CA LEU A 244 3.45 -0.12 -11.28
C LEU A 244 3.26 1.39 -11.58
N LEU A 245 2.19 1.75 -12.31
CA LEU A 245 1.86 3.15 -12.60
C LEU A 245 1.49 3.93 -11.34
N ALA A 246 0.67 3.34 -10.45
CA ALA A 246 0.25 3.98 -9.21
C ALA A 246 1.44 4.30 -8.29
N ASP A 247 2.41 3.41 -8.22
CA ASP A 247 3.61 3.58 -7.39
C ASP A 247 4.58 4.64 -7.95
N LYS A 248 4.56 4.89 -9.26
CA LYS A 248 5.47 5.82 -9.95
C LYS A 248 4.78 7.11 -10.40
N LYS A 249 4.45 7.97 -9.43
CA LYS A 249 3.78 9.27 -9.71
C LYS A 249 4.37 10.09 -10.87
N PRO A 250 5.69 10.19 -11.08
CA PRO A 250 6.24 10.90 -12.25
C PRO A 250 5.87 10.22 -13.59
N ILE A 251 5.90 8.89 -13.63
CA ILE A 251 5.53 8.11 -14.82
C ILE A 251 4.03 8.19 -15.06
N LEU A 252 3.22 8.03 -14.01
CA LEU A 252 1.76 8.19 -14.10
C LEU A 252 1.36 9.55 -14.66
N LYS A 253 2.02 10.64 -14.22
CA LYS A 253 1.78 11.99 -14.76
C LYS A 253 2.12 12.10 -16.24
N LYS A 254 3.20 11.45 -16.70
CA LYS A 254 3.54 11.40 -18.12
C LYS A 254 2.44 10.69 -18.91
N VAL A 255 2.09 9.48 -18.50
CA VAL A 255 1.04 8.69 -19.17
C VAL A 255 -0.32 9.40 -19.14
N GLN A 256 -0.64 10.09 -18.05
CA GLN A 256 -1.87 10.88 -17.95
C GLN A 256 -1.93 12.03 -18.97
N ALA A 257 -0.79 12.61 -19.31
CA ALA A 257 -0.68 13.69 -20.28
C ALA A 257 -0.67 13.22 -21.74
N MET A 258 -0.52 11.92 -21.97
CA MET A 258 -0.49 11.33 -23.32
C MET A 258 -1.91 11.05 -23.83
N ASP A 259 -2.12 11.25 -25.12
CA ASP A 259 -3.22 10.66 -25.85
C ASP A 259 -2.77 9.30 -26.41
N ILE A 260 -3.02 8.24 -25.61
CA ILE A 260 -2.55 6.89 -25.93
C ILE A 260 -3.01 6.42 -27.33
N ALA A 261 -4.18 6.87 -27.78
CA ALA A 261 -4.71 6.49 -29.09
C ALA A 261 -3.85 7.04 -30.24
N GLU A 262 -3.28 8.22 -30.08
CA GLU A 262 -2.46 8.88 -31.09
C GLU A 262 -0.96 8.51 -31.00
N GLU A 263 -0.53 7.82 -29.92
CA GLU A 263 0.86 7.41 -29.77
C GLU A 263 1.29 6.40 -30.87
N MET A 264 2.61 6.27 -31.07
CA MET A 264 3.16 5.41 -32.11
C MET A 264 2.75 3.93 -31.96
N PRO A 265 2.55 3.18 -33.06
CA PRO A 265 2.28 1.74 -33.01
C PRO A 265 3.47 0.96 -32.42
N GLN A 266 3.17 -0.25 -31.91
CA GLN A 266 4.17 -1.08 -31.22
C GLN A 266 5.39 -1.42 -32.08
N ASP A 267 5.21 -1.72 -33.36
CA ASP A 267 6.29 -2.01 -34.29
C ASP A 267 7.26 -0.83 -34.42
N LYS A 268 6.75 0.39 -34.58
CA LYS A 268 7.56 1.60 -34.60
C LYS A 268 8.22 1.90 -33.26
N LEU A 269 7.57 1.57 -32.16
CA LEU A 269 8.16 1.72 -30.82
C LEU A 269 9.38 0.81 -30.65
N LEU A 270 9.30 -0.42 -31.14
CA LEU A 270 10.42 -1.36 -31.11
C LEU A 270 11.56 -0.90 -32.03
N ASP A 271 11.24 -0.44 -33.25
CA ASP A 271 12.25 0.14 -34.16
C ASP A 271 12.95 1.35 -33.52
N TYR A 272 12.19 2.19 -32.81
CA TYR A 272 12.74 3.35 -32.11
C TYR A 272 13.63 2.96 -30.92
N ALA A 273 13.24 1.92 -30.17
CA ALA A 273 14.07 1.36 -29.10
C ALA A 273 15.41 0.86 -29.64
N ASP A 274 15.39 0.12 -30.78
CA ASP A 274 16.60 -0.38 -31.45
C ASP A 274 17.49 0.77 -31.96
N GLU A 275 16.91 1.80 -32.57
CA GLU A 275 17.66 2.98 -33.01
C GLU A 275 18.34 3.68 -31.82
N MET A 276 17.67 3.75 -30.68
CA MET A 276 18.22 4.32 -29.44
C MET A 276 19.17 3.38 -28.71
N GLN A 277 19.33 2.12 -29.17
CA GLN A 277 20.09 1.06 -28.49
C GLN A 277 19.61 0.80 -27.06
N LEU A 278 18.31 0.77 -26.86
CA LEU A 278 17.65 0.43 -25.61
C LEU A 278 17.22 -1.03 -25.64
N GLU A 279 17.49 -1.76 -24.58
CA GLU A 279 17.14 -3.18 -24.46
C GLU A 279 15.68 -3.32 -24.01
N LEU A 280 14.72 -3.10 -24.93
CA LEU A 280 13.32 -3.38 -24.69
C LEU A 280 13.04 -4.85 -25.08
N MET A 281 12.89 -5.70 -24.05
CA MET A 281 12.70 -7.14 -24.26
C MET A 281 11.31 -7.46 -24.79
N THR A 282 11.22 -8.47 -25.68
CA THR A 282 9.96 -9.04 -26.13
C THR A 282 9.95 -10.55 -25.92
N ASP A 283 8.76 -11.12 -25.69
CA ASP A 283 8.56 -12.57 -25.69
C ASP A 283 8.34 -13.15 -27.10
N ASP A 284 8.17 -14.47 -27.18
CA ASP A 284 7.97 -15.19 -28.45
C ASP A 284 6.69 -14.77 -29.19
N ASP A 285 5.70 -14.22 -28.50
CA ASP A 285 4.45 -13.69 -29.03
C ASP A 285 4.54 -12.22 -29.45
N GLY A 286 5.71 -11.62 -29.27
CA GLY A 286 6.00 -10.21 -29.56
C GLY A 286 5.45 -9.25 -28.52
N SER A 287 5.08 -9.71 -27.33
CA SER A 287 4.67 -8.83 -26.23
C SER A 287 5.90 -8.19 -25.58
N ILE A 288 5.81 -6.91 -25.27
CA ILE A 288 6.87 -6.19 -24.56
C ILE A 288 6.86 -6.67 -23.10
N ILE A 289 8.01 -7.11 -22.60
CA ILE A 289 8.18 -7.63 -21.24
C ILE A 289 8.52 -6.49 -20.29
N ILE A 290 7.72 -6.33 -19.24
CA ILE A 290 7.93 -5.38 -18.15
C ILE A 290 8.25 -6.20 -16.89
N MET A 291 9.52 -6.24 -16.51
CA MET A 291 10.00 -7.00 -15.36
C MET A 291 10.01 -6.16 -14.07
N ASP A 292 10.21 -4.85 -14.20
CA ASP A 292 10.33 -3.94 -13.07
C ASP A 292 9.98 -2.49 -13.46
N ASP A 293 10.17 -1.60 -12.49
CA ASP A 293 10.01 -0.16 -12.62
C ASP A 293 10.88 0.51 -13.69
N LYS A 294 12.03 -0.08 -14.02
CA LYS A 294 12.96 0.52 -15.00
C LYS A 294 12.47 0.24 -16.40
N ASP A 295 11.97 -0.98 -16.63
CA ASP A 295 11.39 -1.36 -17.91
C ASP A 295 10.14 -0.51 -18.19
N LEU A 296 9.26 -0.34 -17.18
CA LEU A 296 8.12 0.57 -17.30
C LEU A 296 8.57 2.00 -17.61
N THR A 297 9.59 2.49 -16.92
CA THR A 297 10.12 3.85 -17.16
C THR A 297 10.67 4.00 -18.57
N MET A 298 11.41 3.02 -19.06
CA MET A 298 11.95 3.01 -20.40
C MET A 298 10.84 2.96 -21.45
N PHE A 299 9.85 2.07 -21.28
CA PHE A 299 8.68 1.97 -22.15
C PHE A 299 7.93 3.30 -22.25
N VAL A 300 7.58 3.91 -21.11
CA VAL A 300 6.89 5.20 -21.09
C VAL A 300 7.73 6.35 -21.66
N ASN A 301 9.04 6.35 -21.43
CA ASN A 301 9.93 7.35 -22.00
C ASN A 301 10.06 7.21 -23.52
N LEU A 302 10.03 5.98 -24.04
CA LEU A 302 9.95 5.73 -25.49
C LEU A 302 8.65 6.26 -26.08
N LEU A 303 7.50 5.94 -25.47
CA LEU A 303 6.18 6.48 -25.88
C LEU A 303 6.19 8.01 -25.86
N ASN A 304 6.77 8.60 -24.84
CA ASN A 304 6.87 10.06 -24.72
C ASN A 304 7.99 10.64 -25.59
N GLU A 305 8.67 9.86 -26.45
CA GLU A 305 9.80 10.29 -27.28
C GLU A 305 10.88 11.06 -26.47
N ASP A 306 11.17 10.61 -25.25
CA ASP A 306 12.15 11.25 -24.35
C ASP A 306 13.59 10.94 -24.74
N TYR A 307 13.82 10.23 -25.84
CA TYR A 307 15.15 9.93 -26.36
C TYR A 307 15.35 10.62 -27.69
N TYR A 308 16.59 11.00 -27.99
CA TYR A 308 16.93 11.56 -29.29
C TYR A 308 18.41 11.37 -29.63
N ILE A 309 18.71 11.36 -30.91
CA ILE A 309 20.06 11.38 -31.43
C ILE A 309 20.43 12.82 -31.79
N SER A 310 21.50 13.34 -31.20
CA SER A 310 21.98 14.67 -31.53
C SER A 310 22.48 14.74 -32.98
N PRO A 311 21.93 15.61 -33.83
CA PRO A 311 22.40 15.75 -35.21
C PRO A 311 23.81 16.32 -35.31
N VAL A 312 24.34 16.90 -34.22
CA VAL A 312 25.65 17.52 -34.18
C VAL A 312 26.76 16.50 -33.93
N ASN A 313 26.53 15.57 -33.01
CA ASN A 313 27.59 14.64 -32.57
C ASN A 313 27.22 13.15 -32.66
N GLY A 314 26.02 12.83 -33.15
CA GLY A 314 25.52 11.46 -33.28
C GLY A 314 25.34 10.71 -31.97
N LYS A 315 25.44 11.40 -30.83
CA LYS A 315 25.23 10.76 -29.51
C LYS A 315 23.74 10.70 -29.17
N ARG A 316 23.39 9.65 -28.41
CA ARG A 316 22.04 9.44 -27.88
C ARG A 316 21.87 10.13 -26.52
N TYR A 317 20.74 10.71 -26.31
CA TYR A 317 20.40 11.45 -25.08
C TYR A 317 18.99 11.11 -24.60
N GLU A 318 18.82 11.05 -23.30
CA GLU A 318 17.52 11.12 -22.63
C GLU A 318 17.25 12.57 -22.23
N ILE A 319 16.04 13.07 -22.53
CA ILE A 319 15.61 14.43 -22.21
C ILE A 319 14.57 14.44 -21.10
N LYS A 320 14.77 15.32 -20.14
CA LYS A 320 13.86 15.44 -18.98
C LYS A 320 12.71 16.42 -19.20
N SER A 321 12.80 17.28 -20.20
CA SER A 321 11.73 18.24 -20.54
C SER A 321 11.76 18.60 -22.01
N LYS A 322 10.59 18.71 -22.63
CA LYS A 322 10.39 19.13 -24.01
C LYS A 322 9.60 20.41 -24.06
N LYS A 323 9.91 21.23 -25.05
CA LYS A 323 9.09 22.40 -25.43
C LYS A 323 8.85 22.31 -26.92
N LEU A 324 7.59 22.22 -27.33
CA LEU A 324 7.23 22.32 -28.74
C LEU A 324 7.61 23.70 -29.26
N LEU A 325 8.44 23.75 -30.31
CA LEU A 325 8.89 24.99 -30.92
C LEU A 325 8.00 25.42 -32.10
N GLY A 326 7.21 24.52 -32.65
CA GLY A 326 6.31 24.69 -33.78
C GLY A 326 6.12 23.38 -34.53
N GLU A 327 5.08 23.28 -35.32
CA GLU A 327 4.91 22.16 -36.25
C GLU A 327 5.76 22.40 -37.53
N PRO A 328 6.21 21.33 -38.24
CA PRO A 328 7.11 21.48 -39.40
C PRO A 328 6.60 22.42 -40.51
N ASP A 329 5.30 22.55 -40.66
CA ASP A 329 4.62 23.38 -41.66
C ASP A 329 3.75 24.51 -41.08
N GLY A 330 3.86 24.78 -39.76
CA GLY A 330 3.12 25.84 -39.08
C GLY A 330 3.95 27.09 -38.84
N GLU A 331 3.29 28.25 -38.84
CA GLU A 331 3.95 29.51 -38.46
C GLU A 331 4.54 29.37 -37.03
N PRO A 332 5.77 29.89 -36.77
CA PRO A 332 6.35 29.85 -35.45
C PRO A 332 5.44 30.60 -34.46
N PRO A 333 5.30 30.10 -33.21
CA PRO A 333 4.50 30.76 -32.20
C PRO A 333 4.98 32.21 -32.03
N ARG A 334 4.09 33.17 -32.24
CA ARG A 334 4.38 34.60 -32.01
C ARG A 334 4.64 34.77 -30.52
N GLY A 335 5.83 35.25 -30.19
CA GLY A 335 6.35 35.48 -28.87
C GLY A 335 5.60 36.51 -28.01
#